data_d233ee4cc6e374909e589eaf28277239
#
_entry.id   d233ee4cc6e374909e589eaf28277239
#
_cell.length_a   1.000
_cell.length_b   1.000
_cell.length_c   1.000
_cell.angle_alpha   90.00
_cell.angle_beta   90.00
_cell.angle_gamma   90.00
#
_symmetry.space_group_name_H-M   'P 1'
#
loop_
_entity.id
_entity.type
_entity.pdbx_description
1 polymer ?
#
loop_
_entity_poly.entity_id
_entity_poly.type
_entity_poly.pdbx_seq_one_letter_code
_entity_poly.pdbx_strand_id
1 'polypeptide(L)'
;DDADAGGCLRMLTELDREEIEALDAARAEAPHKRASQRCLAEALTELVHGDEGLRKARQATEVFFGAEISELSDRELGEIFADVPSKELPRGQLEGDGLNVIDAFYDAGLAKSKSEVRRSIQGGGGYVNNRRVEDIARQLTPADLASESVMVLRSGRKKYALLRFVD
;
A
#
# COMPACT_ATOMS: atom_id res chain seq x y z
N ASP A 1 24.24 2.85 4.30
CA ASP A 1 24.53 2.70 2.87
C ASP A 1 24.20 1.29 2.40
N ASP A 2 23.82 1.11 1.10
CA ASP A 2 23.54 -0.23 0.55
C ASP A 2 24.78 -1.15 0.60
N ALA A 3 25.97 -0.59 0.65
CA ALA A 3 27.23 -1.33 0.81
C ALA A 3 27.36 -1.98 2.20
N ASP A 4 26.73 -1.41 3.22
CA ASP A 4 26.85 -1.86 4.60
C ASP A 4 25.96 -3.09 4.91
N ALA A 5 25.03 -3.44 4.02
CA ALA A 5 24.05 -4.50 4.24
C ALA A 5 24.71 -5.84 4.61
N GLY A 6 25.82 -6.22 3.95
CA GLY A 6 26.55 -7.46 4.28
C GLY A 6 27.20 -7.44 5.67
N GLY A 7 27.72 -6.27 6.08
CA GLY A 7 28.24 -6.08 7.46
C GLY A 7 27.13 -6.18 8.50
N CYS A 8 25.98 -5.53 8.21
CA CYS A 8 24.81 -5.56 9.10
C CYS A 8 24.24 -6.98 9.25
N LEU A 9 24.15 -7.76 8.16
CA LEU A 9 23.73 -9.16 8.22
C LEU A 9 24.59 -9.96 9.21
N ARG A 10 25.92 -9.83 9.15
CA ARG A 10 26.86 -10.54 10.03
C ARG A 10 26.76 -10.13 11.50
N MET A 11 26.35 -8.89 11.76
CA MET A 11 26.33 -8.33 13.12
C MET A 11 24.96 -8.44 13.79
N LEU A 12 23.87 -8.44 13.02
CA LEU A 12 22.52 -8.20 13.52
C LEU A 12 21.55 -9.35 13.25
N THR A 13 21.99 -10.42 12.58
CA THR A 13 21.14 -11.59 12.28
C THR A 13 21.79 -12.88 12.76
N GLU A 14 20.99 -13.92 12.91
CA GLU A 14 21.43 -15.28 13.25
C GLU A 14 21.65 -16.15 11.99
N LEU A 15 21.70 -15.52 10.80
CA LEU A 15 21.97 -16.23 9.54
C LEU A 15 23.36 -16.88 9.58
N ASP A 16 23.45 -18.06 9.02
CA ASP A 16 24.73 -18.75 8.93
C ASP A 16 25.67 -18.09 7.88
N ARG A 17 26.94 -18.51 7.93
CA ARG A 17 27.96 -17.93 7.05
C ARG A 17 27.66 -18.18 5.57
N GLU A 18 27.14 -19.35 5.23
CA GLU A 18 26.89 -19.74 3.84
C GLU A 18 25.75 -18.92 3.25
N GLU A 19 24.70 -18.67 4.04
CA GLU A 19 23.57 -17.82 3.66
C GLU A 19 24.02 -16.37 3.41
N ILE A 20 24.87 -15.82 4.29
CA ILE A 20 25.39 -14.45 4.12
C ILE A 20 26.30 -14.33 2.89
N GLU A 21 27.18 -15.31 2.66
CA GLU A 21 28.05 -15.35 1.48
C GLU A 21 27.22 -15.46 0.18
N ALA A 22 26.14 -16.23 0.18
CA ALA A 22 25.19 -16.31 -0.96
C ALA A 22 24.50 -14.96 -1.22
N LEU A 23 24.09 -14.25 -0.15
CA LEU A 23 23.49 -12.91 -0.25
C LEU A 23 24.50 -11.85 -0.75
N ASP A 24 25.76 -11.94 -0.34
CA ASP A 24 26.83 -11.07 -0.85
C ASP A 24 27.10 -11.33 -2.34
N ALA A 25 27.13 -12.59 -2.78
CA ALA A 25 27.28 -12.95 -4.18
C ALA A 25 26.06 -12.43 -5.02
N ALA A 26 24.85 -12.63 -4.53
CA ALA A 26 23.63 -12.16 -5.19
C ALA A 26 23.60 -10.61 -5.28
N ARG A 27 24.14 -9.91 -4.29
CA ARG A 27 24.28 -8.45 -4.31
C ARG A 27 25.29 -7.99 -5.36
N ALA A 28 26.40 -8.71 -5.51
CA ALA A 28 27.43 -8.38 -6.51
C ALA A 28 26.90 -8.62 -7.95
N GLU A 29 26.14 -9.70 -8.17
CA GLU A 29 25.59 -10.07 -9.48
C GLU A 29 24.40 -9.18 -9.89
N ALA A 30 23.46 -8.93 -8.95
CA ALA A 30 22.21 -8.23 -9.23
C ALA A 30 21.82 -7.24 -8.12
N PRO A 31 22.58 -6.13 -7.93
CA PRO A 31 22.37 -5.18 -6.82
C PRO A 31 20.96 -4.55 -6.82
N HIS A 32 20.35 -4.41 -7.99
CA HIS A 32 19.00 -3.87 -8.13
C HIS A 32 17.90 -4.74 -7.48
N LYS A 33 18.15 -6.02 -7.26
CA LYS A 33 17.22 -6.94 -6.58
C LYS A 33 17.16 -6.71 -5.07
N ARG A 34 18.17 -6.05 -4.48
CA ARG A 34 18.24 -5.69 -3.07
C ARG A 34 18.01 -6.88 -2.12
N ALA A 35 18.51 -8.07 -2.48
CA ALA A 35 18.28 -9.30 -1.73
C ALA A 35 18.80 -9.20 -0.28
N SER A 36 20.02 -8.70 -0.09
CA SER A 36 20.63 -8.54 1.24
C SER A 36 19.86 -7.55 2.11
N GLN A 37 19.42 -6.41 1.54
CA GLN A 37 18.66 -5.41 2.28
C GLN A 37 17.30 -5.92 2.70
N ARG A 38 16.63 -6.68 1.83
CA ARG A 38 15.34 -7.29 2.15
C ARG A 38 15.48 -8.35 3.25
N CYS A 39 16.46 -9.25 3.12
CA CYS A 39 16.72 -10.28 4.12
C CYS A 39 17.04 -9.64 5.48
N LEU A 40 17.88 -8.62 5.53
CA LEU A 40 18.20 -7.88 6.74
C LEU A 40 16.95 -7.24 7.37
N ALA A 41 16.12 -6.58 6.56
CA ALA A 41 14.88 -5.94 7.02
C ALA A 41 13.91 -6.97 7.61
N GLU A 42 13.74 -8.11 6.93
CA GLU A 42 12.87 -9.19 7.38
C GLU A 42 13.38 -9.81 8.70
N ALA A 43 14.65 -10.15 8.78
CA ALA A 43 15.26 -10.74 9.98
C ALA A 43 15.15 -9.80 11.19
N LEU A 44 15.42 -8.50 11.02
CA LEU A 44 15.28 -7.51 12.09
C LEU A 44 13.82 -7.26 12.49
N THR A 45 12.91 -7.26 11.53
CA THR A 45 11.48 -7.12 11.82
C THR A 45 10.98 -8.31 12.62
N GLU A 46 11.38 -9.53 12.25
CA GLU A 46 11.03 -10.76 12.96
C GLU A 46 11.62 -10.78 14.36
N LEU A 47 12.88 -10.40 14.52
CA LEU A 47 13.56 -10.32 15.81
C LEU A 47 12.84 -9.38 16.79
N VAL A 48 12.36 -8.22 16.32
CA VAL A 48 11.77 -7.19 17.17
C VAL A 48 10.26 -7.38 17.36
N HIS A 49 9.55 -7.84 16.34
CA HIS A 49 8.09 -7.89 16.28
C HIS A 49 7.50 -9.30 16.17
N GLY A 50 8.36 -10.33 16.08
CA GLY A 50 7.97 -11.72 15.89
C GLY A 50 7.38 -12.01 14.51
N ASP A 51 7.02 -13.28 14.28
CA ASP A 51 6.45 -13.76 13.01
C ASP A 51 5.21 -13.00 12.57
N GLU A 52 4.34 -12.65 13.52
CA GLU A 52 3.11 -11.91 13.20
C GLU A 52 3.43 -10.49 12.72
N GLY A 53 4.40 -9.82 13.37
CA GLY A 53 4.85 -8.50 12.94
C GLY A 53 5.51 -8.53 11.57
N LEU A 54 6.34 -9.55 11.27
CA LEU A 54 6.92 -9.74 9.95
C LEU A 54 5.84 -9.98 8.89
N ARG A 55 4.85 -10.85 9.18
CA ARG A 55 3.73 -11.10 8.26
C ARG A 55 2.97 -9.81 7.92
N LYS A 56 2.64 -9.00 8.94
CA LYS A 56 1.97 -7.70 8.74
C LYS A 56 2.81 -6.73 7.93
N ALA A 57 4.12 -6.64 8.19
CA ALA A 57 5.03 -5.76 7.45
C ALA A 57 5.17 -6.17 5.98
N ARG A 58 5.22 -7.48 5.69
CA ARG A 58 5.21 -7.99 4.31
C ARG A 58 3.92 -7.64 3.60
N GLN A 59 2.77 -7.89 4.22
CA GLN A 59 1.46 -7.58 3.67
C GLN A 59 1.30 -6.08 3.38
N ALA A 60 1.70 -5.21 4.33
CA ALA A 60 1.71 -3.77 4.12
C ALA A 60 2.59 -3.37 2.93
N THR A 61 3.77 -3.97 2.82
CA THR A 61 4.70 -3.72 1.71
C THR A 61 4.07 -4.11 0.38
N GLU A 62 3.46 -5.29 0.26
CA GLU A 62 2.78 -5.74 -0.95
C GLU A 62 1.65 -4.79 -1.37
N VAL A 63 0.84 -4.33 -0.41
CA VAL A 63 -0.23 -3.35 -0.64
C VAL A 63 0.34 -2.03 -1.19
N PHE A 64 1.42 -1.50 -0.62
CA PHE A 64 2.08 -0.29 -1.12
C PHE A 64 2.74 -0.48 -2.49
N PHE A 65 3.14 -1.69 -2.84
CA PHE A 65 3.65 -2.01 -4.18
C PHE A 65 2.53 -2.34 -5.18
N GLY A 66 1.28 -2.26 -4.78
CA GLY A 66 0.12 -2.33 -5.67
C GLY A 66 -0.55 -3.69 -5.73
N ALA A 67 -0.24 -4.60 -4.79
CA ALA A 67 -1.03 -5.80 -4.61
C ALA A 67 -2.49 -5.44 -4.31
N GLU A 68 -3.41 -6.27 -4.75
CA GLU A 68 -4.83 -6.07 -4.53
C GLU A 68 -5.13 -6.07 -3.03
N ILE A 69 -5.96 -5.11 -2.59
CA ILE A 69 -6.39 -5.00 -1.21
C ILE A 69 -7.63 -5.88 -1.04
N SER A 70 -7.49 -6.97 -0.33
CA SER A 70 -8.57 -7.90 0.01
C SER A 70 -8.33 -8.50 1.40
N GLU A 71 -9.40 -8.89 2.07
CA GLU A 71 -9.36 -9.61 3.35
C GLU A 71 -8.66 -8.85 4.51
N LEU A 72 -8.61 -7.52 4.43
CA LEU A 72 -8.11 -6.67 5.49
C LEU A 72 -9.27 -6.04 6.25
N SER A 73 -9.17 -5.97 7.57
CA SER A 73 -10.10 -5.24 8.43
C SER A 73 -9.85 -3.73 8.39
N ASP A 74 -10.82 -2.93 8.84
CA ASP A 74 -10.69 -1.47 9.01
C ASP A 74 -9.49 -1.11 9.88
N ARG A 75 -9.21 -1.93 10.91
CA ARG A 75 -8.08 -1.75 11.81
C ARG A 75 -6.75 -1.95 11.08
N GLU A 76 -6.61 -3.04 10.34
CA GLU A 76 -5.37 -3.35 9.59
C GLU A 76 -5.11 -2.31 8.52
N LEU A 77 -6.14 -1.88 7.78
CA LEU A 77 -6.01 -0.77 6.83
C LEU A 77 -5.61 0.54 7.53
N GLY A 78 -6.17 0.81 8.73
CA GLY A 78 -5.80 1.96 9.53
C GLY A 78 -4.35 1.91 10.01
N GLU A 79 -3.82 0.73 10.35
CA GLU A 79 -2.42 0.53 10.75
C GLU A 79 -1.48 0.68 9.54
N ILE A 80 -1.81 0.06 8.40
CA ILE A 80 -1.01 0.14 7.16
C ILE A 80 -0.92 1.57 6.63
N PHE A 81 -2.03 2.31 6.67
CA PHE A 81 -2.16 3.65 6.13
C PHE A 81 -2.21 4.75 7.21
N ALA A 82 -1.57 4.54 8.37
CA ALA A 82 -1.63 5.45 9.52
C ALA A 82 -1.21 6.90 9.17
N ASP A 83 -0.22 7.06 8.31
CA ASP A 83 0.33 8.36 7.89
C ASP A 83 -0.34 8.92 6.61
N VAL A 84 -1.38 8.25 6.11
CA VAL A 84 -2.06 8.64 4.87
C VAL A 84 -3.28 9.50 5.18
N PRO A 85 -3.55 10.58 4.41
CA PRO A 85 -4.76 11.38 4.59
C PRO A 85 -6.03 10.52 4.59
N SER A 86 -6.88 10.74 5.59
CA SER A 86 -8.15 10.03 5.72
C SER A 86 -9.31 11.03 5.81
N LYS A 87 -10.42 10.73 5.13
CA LYS A 87 -11.64 11.53 5.17
C LYS A 87 -12.85 10.65 5.46
N GLU A 88 -13.69 11.11 6.37
CA GLU A 88 -14.97 10.50 6.67
C GLU A 88 -16.05 11.01 5.73
N LEU A 89 -16.89 10.12 5.24
CA LEU A 89 -18.06 10.39 4.40
C LEU A 89 -19.25 9.59 4.93
N PRO A 90 -20.49 10.11 4.80
CA PRO A 90 -21.70 9.34 5.10
C PRO A 90 -21.81 8.08 4.24
N ARG A 91 -22.11 6.93 4.87
CA ARG A 91 -22.25 5.64 4.17
C ARG A 91 -23.38 5.67 3.11
N GLY A 92 -24.42 6.46 3.36
CA GLY A 92 -25.49 6.67 2.39
C GLY A 92 -25.07 7.22 1.03
N GLN A 93 -23.86 7.80 0.92
CA GLN A 93 -23.32 8.24 -0.38
C GLN A 93 -22.95 7.08 -1.33
N LEU A 94 -22.78 5.87 -0.79
CA LEU A 94 -22.55 4.67 -1.60
C LEU A 94 -23.84 3.99 -2.03
N GLU A 95 -24.99 4.44 -1.54
CA GLU A 95 -26.31 3.88 -1.84
C GLU A 95 -26.92 4.55 -3.08
N GLY A 96 -27.99 3.97 -3.61
CA GLY A 96 -28.69 4.47 -4.80
C GLY A 96 -27.77 4.48 -6.02
N ASP A 97 -27.53 5.67 -6.59
CA ASP A 97 -26.65 5.85 -7.76
C ASP A 97 -25.15 5.70 -7.42
N GLY A 98 -24.79 5.64 -6.11
CA GLY A 98 -23.42 5.56 -5.66
C GLY A 98 -22.67 6.89 -5.68
N LEU A 99 -21.38 6.85 -5.28
CA LEU A 99 -20.47 8.00 -5.25
C LEU A 99 -19.64 8.05 -6.54
N ASN A 100 -19.70 9.15 -7.28
CA ASN A 100 -18.88 9.29 -8.48
C ASN A 100 -17.38 9.25 -8.14
N VAL A 101 -16.62 8.47 -8.88
CA VAL A 101 -15.19 8.26 -8.63
C VAL A 101 -14.39 9.57 -8.65
N ILE A 102 -14.77 10.54 -9.50
CA ILE A 102 -14.10 11.85 -9.56
C ILE A 102 -14.31 12.60 -8.25
N ASP A 103 -15.51 12.55 -7.70
CA ASP A 103 -15.88 13.21 -6.46
C ASP A 103 -15.16 12.56 -5.29
N ALA A 104 -15.12 11.24 -5.25
CA ALA A 104 -14.37 10.48 -4.26
C ALA A 104 -12.88 10.88 -4.19
N PHE A 105 -12.20 10.95 -5.34
CA PHE A 105 -10.79 11.35 -5.41
C PHE A 105 -10.57 12.82 -5.04
N TYR A 106 -11.47 13.70 -5.45
CA TYR A 106 -11.41 15.11 -5.10
C TYR A 106 -11.64 15.32 -3.60
N ASP A 107 -12.65 14.68 -3.04
CA ASP A 107 -13.00 14.75 -1.62
C ASP A 107 -11.91 14.15 -0.73
N ALA A 108 -11.23 13.11 -1.19
CA ALA A 108 -10.07 12.52 -0.53
C ALA A 108 -8.81 13.40 -0.57
N GLY A 109 -8.85 14.54 -1.28
CA GLY A 109 -7.70 15.46 -1.37
C GLY A 109 -6.56 14.99 -2.27
N LEU A 110 -6.81 14.00 -3.14
CA LEU A 110 -5.79 13.45 -4.05
C LEU A 110 -5.46 14.38 -5.23
N ALA A 111 -6.31 15.36 -5.49
CA ALA A 111 -6.12 16.36 -6.52
C ALA A 111 -6.72 17.72 -6.12
N LYS A 112 -6.23 18.80 -6.71
CA LYS A 112 -6.68 20.18 -6.43
C LYS A 112 -8.00 20.52 -7.13
N SER A 113 -8.41 19.74 -8.13
CA SER A 113 -9.65 19.95 -8.87
C SER A 113 -10.16 18.66 -9.50
N LYS A 114 -11.48 18.59 -9.73
CA LYS A 114 -12.12 17.46 -10.45
C LYS A 114 -11.57 17.28 -11.88
N SER A 115 -11.10 18.36 -12.53
CA SER A 115 -10.46 18.27 -13.84
C SER A 115 -9.09 17.58 -13.79
N GLU A 116 -8.33 17.79 -12.71
CA GLU A 116 -7.08 17.08 -12.47
C GLU A 116 -7.33 15.60 -12.21
N VAL A 117 -8.36 15.25 -11.43
CA VAL A 117 -8.78 13.85 -11.22
C VAL A 117 -9.10 13.18 -12.55
N ARG A 118 -9.92 13.81 -13.40
CA ARG A 118 -10.27 13.26 -14.72
C ARG A 118 -9.02 12.94 -15.54
N ARG A 119 -8.09 13.89 -15.64
CA ARG A 119 -6.84 13.69 -16.39
C ARG A 119 -6.00 12.55 -15.79
N SER A 120 -5.94 12.46 -14.46
CA SER A 120 -5.22 11.38 -13.78
C SER A 120 -5.82 10.02 -14.10
N ILE A 121 -7.13 9.86 -13.99
CA ILE A 121 -7.83 8.60 -14.29
C ILE A 121 -7.67 8.23 -15.78
N GLN A 122 -7.91 9.17 -16.71
CA GLN A 122 -7.74 8.96 -18.14
C GLN A 122 -6.29 8.59 -18.51
N GLY A 123 -5.30 9.15 -17.81
CA GLY A 123 -3.89 8.77 -17.94
C GLY A 123 -3.54 7.44 -17.25
N GLY A 124 -4.52 6.74 -16.66
CA GLY A 124 -4.32 5.46 -15.97
C GLY A 124 -3.69 5.57 -14.60
N GLY A 125 -3.76 6.76 -13.98
CA GLY A 125 -3.20 7.02 -12.65
C GLY A 125 -4.18 6.88 -11.49
N GLY A 126 -5.45 6.56 -11.73
CA GLY A 126 -6.46 6.38 -10.68
C GLY A 126 -6.68 4.93 -10.30
N TYR A 127 -6.71 4.63 -9.00
CA TYR A 127 -6.94 3.27 -8.49
C TYR A 127 -7.85 3.31 -7.26
N VAL A 128 -8.76 2.34 -7.18
CA VAL A 128 -9.61 2.06 -6.02
C VAL A 128 -9.21 0.67 -5.52
N ASN A 129 -8.80 0.56 -4.25
CA ASN A 129 -8.28 -0.67 -3.64
C ASN A 129 -7.18 -1.35 -4.48
N ASN A 130 -6.27 -0.53 -5.04
CA ASN A 130 -5.23 -0.91 -6.00
C ASN A 130 -5.72 -1.46 -7.36
N ARG A 131 -7.02 -1.54 -7.59
CA ARG A 131 -7.58 -1.85 -8.91
C ARG A 131 -7.71 -0.58 -9.75
N ARG A 132 -7.19 -0.61 -10.96
CA ARG A 132 -7.20 0.56 -11.86
C ARG A 132 -8.63 0.98 -12.22
N VAL A 133 -8.88 2.27 -12.15
CA VAL A 133 -10.12 2.88 -12.65
C VAL A 133 -9.94 3.21 -14.11
N GLU A 134 -10.81 2.68 -14.96
CA GLU A 134 -10.77 2.90 -16.41
C GLU A 134 -11.83 3.90 -16.86
N ASP A 135 -12.97 3.96 -16.16
CA ASP A 135 -14.08 4.83 -16.47
C ASP A 135 -14.22 5.98 -15.48
N ILE A 136 -14.19 7.21 -15.98
CA ILE A 136 -14.41 8.43 -15.19
C ILE A 136 -15.87 8.61 -14.74
N ALA A 137 -16.82 7.89 -15.36
CA ALA A 137 -18.23 7.89 -14.98
C ALA A 137 -18.56 6.82 -13.93
N ARG A 138 -17.57 6.01 -13.52
CA ARG A 138 -17.76 4.92 -12.54
C ARG A 138 -18.37 5.47 -11.25
N GLN A 139 -19.42 4.79 -10.79
CA GLN A 139 -20.03 4.98 -9.49
C GLN A 139 -19.47 3.95 -8.52
N LEU A 140 -19.03 4.42 -7.35
CA LEU A 140 -18.54 3.59 -6.27
C LEU A 140 -19.74 3.23 -5.38
N THR A 141 -19.81 1.96 -5.03
CA THR A 141 -20.91 1.37 -4.27
C THR A 141 -20.37 0.65 -3.04
N PRO A 142 -21.21 0.13 -2.14
CA PRO A 142 -20.72 -0.68 -1.01
C PRO A 142 -19.88 -1.90 -1.43
N ALA A 143 -20.05 -2.41 -2.66
CA ALA A 143 -19.25 -3.51 -3.20
C ALA A 143 -17.78 -3.11 -3.49
N ASP A 144 -17.50 -1.82 -3.53
CA ASP A 144 -16.16 -1.27 -3.74
C ASP A 144 -15.40 -1.01 -2.42
N LEU A 145 -15.95 -1.35 -1.26
CA LEU A 145 -15.25 -1.27 0.01
C LEU A 145 -14.11 -2.30 0.05
N ALA A 146 -12.98 -1.92 0.65
CA ALA A 146 -11.84 -2.81 0.88
C ALA A 146 -12.01 -3.64 2.15
N SER A 147 -12.79 -3.11 3.11
CA SER A 147 -13.11 -3.71 4.39
C SER A 147 -14.54 -3.34 4.80
N GLU A 148 -14.87 -3.34 6.08
CA GLU A 148 -16.24 -3.08 6.57
C GLU A 148 -16.72 -1.65 6.22
N SER A 149 -15.82 -0.66 6.30
CA SER A 149 -16.17 0.75 6.07
C SER A 149 -15.12 1.56 5.32
N VAL A 150 -14.01 0.97 4.91
CA VAL A 150 -12.88 1.69 4.33
C VAL A 150 -12.74 1.40 2.84
N MET A 151 -12.44 2.45 2.08
CA MET A 151 -12.02 2.39 0.69
C MET A 151 -10.66 3.07 0.54
N VAL A 152 -9.74 2.44 -0.17
CA VAL A 152 -8.39 2.96 -0.40
C VAL A 152 -8.32 3.54 -1.80
N LEU A 153 -8.02 4.82 -1.90
CA LEU A 153 -7.82 5.51 -3.16
C LEU A 153 -6.33 5.76 -3.39
N ARG A 154 -5.88 5.60 -4.64
CA ARG A 154 -4.52 5.90 -5.03
C ARG A 154 -4.45 6.71 -6.31
N SER A 155 -3.65 7.77 -6.30
CA SER A 155 -3.35 8.58 -7.48
C SER A 155 -1.87 8.46 -7.84
N GLY A 156 -1.59 7.88 -9.00
CA GLY A 156 -0.23 7.56 -9.44
C GLY A 156 0.41 6.44 -8.61
N ARG A 157 1.73 6.56 -8.38
CA ARG A 157 2.50 5.51 -7.71
C ARG A 157 2.57 5.65 -6.18
N LYS A 158 2.39 6.87 -5.65
CA LYS A 158 2.77 7.17 -4.26
C LYS A 158 1.71 7.92 -3.44
N LYS A 159 0.67 8.46 -4.08
CA LYS A 159 -0.33 9.26 -3.36
C LYS A 159 -1.51 8.37 -3.00
N TYR A 160 -1.68 8.09 -1.72
CA TYR A 160 -2.81 7.35 -1.16
C TYR A 160 -3.71 8.25 -0.35
N ALA A 161 -4.96 7.89 -0.23
CA ALA A 161 -5.93 8.46 0.71
C ALA A 161 -6.94 7.40 1.12
N LEU A 162 -7.45 7.49 2.34
CA LEU A 162 -8.53 6.64 2.83
C LEU A 162 -9.86 7.41 2.80
N LEU A 163 -10.91 6.76 2.35
CA LEU A 163 -12.29 7.17 2.64
C LEU A 163 -12.86 6.19 3.67
N ARG A 164 -13.34 6.75 4.79
CA ARG A 164 -14.04 6.02 5.85
C ARG A 164 -15.52 6.36 5.77
N PHE A 165 -16.34 5.34 5.56
CA PHE A 165 -17.78 5.51 5.44
C PHE A 165 -18.42 5.23 6.80
N VAL A 166 -19.01 6.28 7.36
CA VAL A 166 -19.66 6.25 8.68
C VAL A 166 -21.17 6.42 8.54
N ASP A 167 -21.95 5.86 9.48
CA ASP A 167 -23.42 5.94 9.54
C ASP A 167 -23.90 7.34 9.93
#